data_fdaaf4beab74cad83dc987142801d6b6
#
_entry.id   fdaaf4beab74cad83dc987142801d6b6
#
_cell.length_a   1.000
_cell.length_b   1.000
_cell.length_c   1.000
_cell.angle_alpha   90.00
_cell.angle_beta   90.00
_cell.angle_gamma   90.00
#
_symmetry.space_group_name_H-M   'P 1'
#
loop_
_entity.id
_entity.type
_entity.pdbx_description
1 polymer ?
#
loop_
_entity_poly.entity_id
_entity_poly.type
_entity_poly.pdbx_seq_one_letter_code
_entity_poly.pdbx_strand_id
1 'polypeptide(L)' 'SVSGCSSDYVMATKDGRMILTDGKPTVDDDTGLISYEDQQGNKMQINRDDVSQIIKR' A
#
# COMPACT_ATOMS: atom_id res chain seq x y z
N SER A 1 6.01 20.02 7.12
CA SER A 1 4.74 20.29 7.58
C SER A 1 3.89 19.08 7.54
N VAL A 2 3.08 19.04 8.44
CA VAL A 2 2.29 17.90 8.57
C VAL A 2 0.90 18.20 8.25
N SER A 3 0.40 17.63 7.25
CA SER A 3 -0.95 17.90 6.92
C SER A 3 -1.90 17.27 7.90
N GLY A 4 -1.54 16.21 8.48
CA GLY A 4 -2.43 15.53 9.39
C GLY A 4 -3.63 14.92 8.74
N CYS A 5 -3.75 15.06 7.46
CA CYS A 5 -4.92 14.53 6.77
C CYS A 5 -4.63 13.24 6.04
N SER A 6 -3.37 12.83 6.02
CA SER A 6 -3.08 11.61 5.29
C SER A 6 -3.56 10.41 6.08
N SER A 7 -4.11 9.46 5.37
CA SER A 7 -4.53 8.21 5.95
C SER A 7 -3.50 7.17 5.58
N ASP A 8 -2.90 6.57 6.59
CA ASP A 8 -1.91 5.54 6.35
C ASP A 8 -2.58 4.19 6.28
N TYR A 9 -2.02 3.33 5.45
CA TYR A 9 -2.52 1.97 5.30
C TYR A 9 -1.37 1.01 5.52
N VAL A 10 -1.71 -0.20 5.89
CA VAL A 10 -0.74 -1.29 6.03
C VAL A 10 -1.17 -2.41 5.11
N MET A 11 -0.26 -2.85 4.26
CA MET A 11 -0.50 -4.01 3.41
C MET A 11 0.25 -5.19 4.00
N ALA A 12 -0.48 -6.25 4.33
CA ALA A 12 0.13 -7.48 4.80
C ALA A 12 0.36 -8.39 3.61
N THR A 13 1.57 -8.86 3.44
CA THR A 13 1.89 -9.75 2.33
C THR A 13 1.78 -11.20 2.76
N LYS A 14 1.66 -12.08 1.77
CA LYS A 14 1.49 -13.50 2.06
C LYS A 14 2.75 -14.14 2.61
N ASP A 15 3.90 -13.52 2.40
CA ASP A 15 5.14 -14.02 2.94
C ASP A 15 5.41 -13.52 4.37
N GLY A 16 4.46 -12.80 4.95
CA GLY A 16 4.58 -12.40 6.34
C GLY A 16 5.11 -11.00 6.56
N ARG A 17 5.28 -10.21 5.50
CA ARG A 17 5.78 -8.85 5.68
C ARG A 17 4.63 -7.87 5.80
N MET A 18 4.93 -6.73 6.38
CA MET A 18 3.97 -5.63 6.51
C MET A 18 4.57 -4.41 5.83
N ILE A 19 3.80 -3.81 4.93
CA ILE A 19 4.25 -2.65 4.18
C ILE A 19 3.42 -1.46 4.60
N LEU A 20 4.08 -0.43 5.10
CA LEU A 20 3.41 0.81 5.47
C LEU A 20 3.34 1.69 4.24
N THR A 21 2.15 2.17 3.93
CA THR A 21 1.97 3.04 2.78
C THR A 21 1.55 4.43 3.24
N ASP A 22 1.90 5.41 2.43
CA ASP A 22 1.46 6.78 2.65
C ASP A 22 0.21 7.00 1.80
N GLY A 23 -0.94 6.94 2.45
CA GLY A 23 -2.20 7.08 1.74
C GLY A 23 -2.73 5.74 1.25
N LYS A 24 -3.86 5.81 0.60
CA LYS A 24 -4.57 4.60 0.18
C LYS A 24 -3.94 3.99 -1.07
N PRO A 25 -3.61 2.71 -1.05
CA PRO A 25 -3.13 2.05 -2.25
C PRO A 25 -4.22 1.96 -3.31
N THR A 26 -3.80 1.93 -4.56
CA THR A 26 -4.71 1.81 -5.68
C THR A 26 -4.57 0.43 -6.31
N VAL A 27 -5.68 -0.28 -6.39
CA VAL A 27 -5.68 -1.62 -6.97
C VAL A 27 -6.12 -1.52 -8.42
N ASP A 28 -5.31 -2.05 -9.32
CA ASP A 28 -5.63 -2.09 -10.74
C ASP A 28 -6.06 -3.50 -11.10
N ASP A 29 -7.34 -3.66 -11.39
CA ASP A 29 -7.87 -4.98 -11.69
C ASP A 29 -7.44 -5.49 -13.06
N ASP A 30 -7.08 -4.59 -13.96
CA ASP A 30 -6.69 -5.00 -15.30
C ASP A 30 -5.30 -5.63 -15.31
N THR A 31 -4.38 -5.07 -14.54
CA THR A 31 -3.02 -5.57 -14.51
C THR A 31 -2.76 -6.47 -13.32
N GLY A 32 -3.61 -6.41 -12.31
CA GLY A 32 -3.40 -7.15 -11.09
C GLY A 32 -2.31 -6.56 -10.21
N LEU A 33 -2.01 -5.29 -10.38
CA LEU A 33 -0.97 -4.62 -9.59
C LEU A 33 -1.61 -3.64 -8.63
N ILE A 34 -0.97 -3.49 -7.48
CA ILE A 34 -1.36 -2.49 -6.49
C ILE A 34 -0.28 -1.43 -6.49
N SER A 35 -0.68 -0.20 -6.76
CA SER A 35 0.22 0.94 -6.74
C SER A 35 0.10 1.63 -5.39
N TYR A 36 1.21 1.94 -4.79
CA TYR A 36 1.20 2.62 -3.50
C TYR A 36 2.43 3.51 -3.39
N GLU A 37 2.39 4.39 -2.42
CA GLU A 37 3.51 5.25 -2.10
C GLU A 37 4.02 4.86 -0.71
N ASP A 38 5.33 4.66 -0.58
CA ASP A 38 5.87 4.27 0.72
C ASP A 38 6.06 5.49 1.60
N GLN A 39 6.58 5.27 2.80
CA GLN A 39 6.72 6.35 3.78
C GLN A 39 7.76 7.39 3.36
N GLN A 40 8.59 7.05 2.39
CA GLN A 40 9.60 7.96 1.90
C GLN A 40 9.16 8.69 0.64
N GLY A 41 7.95 8.45 0.18
CA GLY A 41 7.43 9.11 -0.99
C GLY A 41 7.76 8.42 -2.29
N ASN A 42 8.28 7.21 -2.26
CA ASN A 42 8.58 6.45 -3.46
C ASN A 42 7.32 5.74 -3.96
N LYS A 43 7.09 5.82 -5.26
CA LYS A 43 5.95 5.13 -5.86
C LYS A 43 6.35 3.71 -6.19
N MET A 44 5.63 2.77 -5.63
CA MET A 44 5.94 1.36 -5.74
C MET A 44 4.74 0.60 -6.26
N GLN A 45 4.99 -0.59 -6.77
CA GLN A 45 3.92 -1.48 -7.21
C GLN A 45 4.20 -2.87 -6.69
N ILE A 46 3.12 -3.59 -6.38
CA ILE A 46 3.23 -4.96 -5.89
C ILE A 46 2.08 -5.75 -6.49
N ASN A 47 2.29 -7.03 -6.71
CA ASN A 47 1.25 -7.89 -7.24
C ASN A 47 0.12 -8.05 -6.22
N ARG A 48 -1.10 -7.96 -6.71
CA ARG A 48 -2.25 -8.14 -5.85
C ARG A 48 -2.24 -9.52 -5.19
N ASP A 49 -1.76 -10.52 -5.92
CA ASP A 49 -1.71 -11.88 -5.39
C ASP A 49 -0.74 -12.04 -4.23
N ASP A 50 0.20 -11.12 -4.08
CA ASP A 50 1.16 -11.19 -2.99
C ASP A 50 0.65 -10.52 -1.72
N VAL A 51 -0.49 -9.84 -1.79
CA VAL A 51 -1.04 -9.11 -0.65
C VAL A 51 -2.21 -9.88 -0.10
N SER A 52 -2.14 -10.22 1.19
CA SER A 52 -3.25 -10.94 1.82
C SER A 52 -4.33 -10.00 2.30
N GLN A 53 -3.97 -8.82 2.78
CA GLN A 53 -4.99 -7.84 3.16
C GLN A 53 -4.40 -6.45 3.24
N ILE A 54 -5.27 -5.45 3.15
CA ILE A 54 -4.92 -4.05 3.27
C ILE A 54 -5.74 -3.49 4.42
N ILE A 55 -5.07 -2.89 5.38
CA ILE A 55 -5.70 -2.42 6.60
C ILE A 55 -5.50 -0.92 6.70
N LYS A 56 -6.55 -0.21 7.01
CA LYS A 56 -6.46 1.22 7.26
C LYS A 56 -6.00 1.45 8.70
N ARG A 57 -5.03 2.32 8.85
CA ARG A 57 -4.53 2.68 10.19
C ARG A 57 -5.27 3.85 10.76
#